data_5c2f611b7b003bcf4ccd9b55480095ea
#
_entry.id   5c2f611b7b003bcf4ccd9b55480095ea
#
_cell.length_a   1.000
_cell.length_b   1.000
_cell.length_c   1.000
_cell.angle_alpha   90.00
_cell.angle_beta   90.00
_cell.angle_gamma   90.00
#
_symmetry.space_group_name_H-M   'P 1'
#
loop_
_entity.id
_entity.type
_entity.pdbx_description
1 polymer ?
#
loop_
_entity_poly.entity_id
_entity_poly.type
_entity_poly.pdbx_seq_one_letter_code
_entity_poly.pdbx_strand_id
1 'polypeptide(L)'
;MSTVQRSDTAGRLRALLGPLVRISLAVMGTVALLAAGASIWAWTVSAGHIETAGEAPGDGEAARAPVAIVLGAAVHADGQPSPWLAHRLDAAADLYTSGRVEAILVSGDNRRAGYDEPTVMRRYLL
;
A
#
# COMPACT_ATOMS: atom_id res chain seq x y z
N MET A 1 42.78 29.16 -41.82
CA MET A 1 41.94 30.20 -41.13
C MET A 1 40.58 29.61 -40.76
N SER A 2 40.48 28.66 -39.80
CA SER A 2 39.21 27.96 -39.49
C SER A 2 39.08 27.55 -38.03
N THR A 3 39.55 28.35 -37.06
CA THR A 3 39.55 27.99 -35.62
C THR A 3 38.63 28.84 -34.73
N VAL A 4 37.92 29.84 -35.28
CA VAL A 4 37.11 30.79 -34.46
C VAL A 4 35.66 30.35 -34.27
N GLN A 5 35.13 29.46 -35.05
CA GLN A 5 33.69 29.13 -35.04
C GLN A 5 33.27 28.03 -34.06
N ARG A 6 34.20 27.32 -33.41
CA ARG A 6 33.90 26.22 -32.45
C ARG A 6 33.63 26.69 -31.00
N SER A 7 34.10 27.88 -30.61
CA SER A 7 33.98 28.39 -29.24
C SER A 7 32.60 29.00 -28.94
N ASP A 8 31.91 29.53 -29.96
CA ASP A 8 30.62 30.21 -29.78
C ASP A 8 29.46 29.24 -29.54
N THR A 9 29.47 28.08 -30.14
CA THR A 9 28.43 27.06 -29.97
C THR A 9 28.44 26.44 -28.58
N ALA A 10 29.59 26.18 -28.00
CA ALA A 10 29.72 25.62 -26.66
C ALA A 10 29.27 26.62 -25.56
N GLY A 11 29.53 27.92 -25.77
CA GLY A 11 29.06 28.99 -24.88
C GLY A 11 27.55 29.14 -24.91
N ARG A 12 26.94 29.13 -26.08
CA ARG A 12 25.49 29.20 -26.27
C ARG A 12 24.77 27.97 -25.71
N LEU A 13 25.33 26.77 -25.87
CA LEU A 13 24.79 25.54 -25.28
C LEU A 13 24.79 25.58 -23.76
N ARG A 14 25.87 26.03 -23.12
CA ARG A 14 25.95 26.20 -21.66
C ARG A 14 24.99 27.25 -21.14
N ALA A 15 24.79 28.35 -21.89
CA ALA A 15 23.84 29.40 -21.51
C ALA A 15 22.37 28.91 -21.55
N LEU A 16 22.04 28.00 -22.44
CA LEU A 16 20.69 27.41 -22.55
C LEU A 16 20.48 26.23 -21.58
N LEU A 17 21.51 25.41 -21.31
CA LEU A 17 21.41 24.28 -20.40
C LEU A 17 21.34 24.70 -18.92
N GLY A 18 21.97 25.81 -18.54
CA GLY A 18 21.96 26.30 -17.16
C GLY A 18 20.56 26.56 -16.58
N PRO A 19 19.69 27.32 -17.26
CA PRO A 19 18.33 27.54 -16.77
C PRO A 19 17.47 26.28 -16.81
N LEU A 20 17.61 25.42 -17.82
CA LEU A 20 16.86 24.16 -17.89
C LEU A 20 17.20 23.21 -16.74
N VAL A 21 18.48 23.09 -16.38
CA VAL A 21 18.92 22.31 -15.23
C VAL A 21 18.37 22.89 -13.93
N ARG A 22 18.38 24.21 -13.77
CA ARG A 22 17.81 24.86 -12.57
C ARG A 22 16.30 24.64 -12.46
N ILE A 23 15.57 24.75 -13.56
CA ILE A 23 14.13 24.50 -13.61
C ILE A 23 13.84 23.02 -13.29
N SER A 24 14.58 22.09 -13.87
CA SER A 24 14.36 20.66 -13.58
C SER A 24 14.66 20.30 -12.12
N LEU A 25 15.72 20.88 -11.55
CA LEU A 25 16.03 20.69 -10.12
C LEU A 25 14.96 21.32 -9.22
N ALA A 26 14.44 22.49 -9.57
CA ALA A 26 13.35 23.13 -8.82
C ALA A 26 12.07 22.30 -8.88
N VAL A 27 11.69 21.81 -10.06
CA VAL A 27 10.52 20.93 -10.24
C VAL A 27 10.69 19.62 -9.44
N MET A 28 11.85 18.99 -9.54
CA MET A 28 12.15 17.77 -8.78
C MET A 28 12.09 18.02 -7.26
N GLY A 29 12.63 19.12 -6.79
CA GLY A 29 12.56 19.53 -5.39
C GLY A 29 11.12 19.76 -4.91
N THR A 30 10.31 20.42 -5.72
CA THR A 30 8.89 20.65 -5.42
C THR A 30 8.11 19.33 -5.35
N VAL A 31 8.31 18.43 -6.31
CA VAL A 31 7.66 17.11 -6.32
C VAL A 31 8.08 16.29 -5.09
N ALA A 32 9.37 16.31 -4.73
CA ALA A 32 9.85 15.60 -3.54
C ALA A 32 9.24 16.17 -2.24
N LEU A 33 9.11 17.49 -2.12
CA LEU A 33 8.47 18.14 -0.97
C LEU A 33 6.98 17.79 -0.88
N LEU A 34 6.26 17.80 -1.99
CA LEU A 34 4.85 17.41 -2.04
C LEU A 34 4.66 15.94 -1.67
N ALA A 35 5.51 15.06 -2.18
CA ALA A 35 5.47 13.63 -1.83
C ALA A 35 5.76 13.40 -0.34
N ALA A 36 6.78 14.08 0.20
CA ALA A 36 7.10 14.02 1.63
C ALA A 36 5.94 14.54 2.49
N GLY A 37 5.36 15.69 2.12
CA GLY A 37 4.21 16.27 2.82
C GLY A 37 3.00 15.35 2.81
N ALA A 38 2.66 14.76 1.65
CA ALA A 38 1.58 13.78 1.53
C ALA A 38 1.84 12.52 2.37
N SER A 39 3.07 12.03 2.39
CA SER A 39 3.45 10.86 3.20
C SER A 39 3.33 11.15 4.70
N ILE A 40 3.80 12.30 5.16
CA ILE A 40 3.69 12.72 6.57
C ILE A 40 2.21 12.87 6.94
N TRP A 41 1.42 13.52 6.09
CA TRP A 41 -0.02 13.68 6.32
C TRP A 41 -0.73 12.32 6.39
N ALA A 42 -0.48 11.42 5.44
CA ALA A 42 -1.06 10.09 5.45
C ALA A 42 -0.68 9.32 6.73
N TRP A 43 0.59 9.39 7.14
CA TRP A 43 1.07 8.74 8.36
C TRP A 43 0.39 9.31 9.61
N THR A 44 0.26 10.64 9.73
CA THR A 44 -0.40 11.27 10.90
C THR A 44 -1.89 10.94 10.98
N VAL A 45 -2.58 10.87 9.84
CA VAL A 45 -4.01 10.51 9.81
C VAL A 45 -4.23 9.03 10.07
N SER A 46 -3.30 8.17 9.64
CA SER A 46 -3.38 6.72 9.86
C SER A 46 -2.90 6.30 11.25
N ALA A 47 -2.11 7.14 11.93
CA ALA A 47 -1.64 6.87 13.28
C ALA A 47 -2.84 6.75 14.23
N GLY A 48 -3.00 5.62 14.90
CA GLY A 48 -4.14 5.31 15.76
C GLY A 48 -5.31 4.59 15.10
N HIS A 49 -5.25 4.37 13.76
CA HIS A 49 -6.22 3.53 13.03
C HIS A 49 -5.62 2.20 12.57
N ILE A 50 -4.31 2.02 12.78
CA ILE A 50 -3.59 0.79 12.44
C ILE A 50 -3.21 0.13 13.76
N GLU A 51 -3.86 -1.00 14.04
CA GLU A 51 -3.58 -1.83 15.20
C GLU A 51 -2.90 -3.12 14.75
N THR A 52 -1.98 -3.63 15.55
CA THR A 52 -1.35 -4.94 15.31
C THR A 52 -2.32 -6.02 15.77
N ALA A 53 -2.64 -6.98 14.90
CA ALA A 53 -3.42 -8.15 15.28
C ALA A 53 -2.64 -8.91 16.36
N GLY A 54 -3.16 -8.95 17.60
CA GLY A 54 -2.50 -9.60 18.74
C GLY A 54 -2.13 -8.65 19.88
N GLU A 55 -2.03 -7.34 19.67
CA GLU A 55 -2.02 -6.40 20.78
C GLU A 55 -3.44 -6.28 21.32
N ALA A 56 -3.60 -6.58 22.61
CA ALA A 56 -4.86 -6.32 23.27
C ALA A 56 -5.19 -4.83 23.12
N PRO A 57 -6.36 -4.46 22.60
CA PRO A 57 -6.73 -3.06 22.57
C PRO A 57 -6.75 -2.57 24.01
N GLY A 58 -6.25 -1.37 24.23
CA GLY A 58 -6.53 -0.67 25.48
C GLY A 58 -8.05 -0.70 25.73
N ASP A 59 -8.47 -0.72 26.98
CA ASP A 59 -9.83 -0.95 27.48
C ASP A 59 -10.91 0.02 26.94
N GLY A 60 -10.75 0.55 25.74
CA GLY A 60 -11.66 1.48 25.08
C GLY A 60 -12.67 0.77 24.17
N GLU A 61 -13.85 1.35 24.06
CA GLU A 61 -14.98 0.96 23.20
C GLU A 61 -14.62 0.82 21.70
N ALA A 62 -13.46 1.38 21.28
CA ALA A 62 -12.87 1.23 19.95
C ALA A 62 -12.33 -0.18 19.64
N ALA A 63 -12.26 -1.05 20.64
CA ALA A 63 -11.74 -2.41 20.54
C ALA A 63 -12.72 -3.43 19.95
N ARG A 64 -13.97 -3.07 19.73
CA ARG A 64 -15.00 -3.94 19.17
C ARG A 64 -15.55 -3.38 17.87
N ALA A 65 -15.49 -4.17 16.82
CA ALA A 65 -16.15 -3.86 15.56
C ALA A 65 -17.22 -4.92 15.28
N PRO A 66 -18.35 -4.57 14.65
CA PRO A 66 -19.37 -5.57 14.34
C PRO A 66 -18.87 -6.61 13.34
N VAL A 67 -17.99 -6.21 12.43
CA VAL A 67 -17.53 -7.08 11.31
C VAL A 67 -16.04 -6.86 11.05
N ALA A 68 -15.29 -7.95 10.89
CA ALA A 68 -13.96 -7.94 10.28
C ALA A 68 -14.08 -8.19 8.79
N ILE A 69 -13.39 -7.42 7.97
CA ILE A 69 -13.32 -7.62 6.53
C ILE A 69 -11.93 -8.16 6.17
N VAL A 70 -11.88 -9.38 5.62
CA VAL A 70 -10.65 -9.99 5.13
C VAL A 70 -10.55 -9.82 3.63
N LEU A 71 -9.51 -9.12 3.18
CA LEU A 71 -9.23 -8.94 1.77
C LEU A 71 -8.39 -10.10 1.23
N GLY A 72 -8.75 -10.63 0.06
CA GLY A 72 -8.01 -11.65 -0.67
C GLY A 72 -6.56 -11.22 -0.96
N ALA A 73 -5.70 -12.20 -1.14
CA ALA A 73 -4.31 -11.99 -1.54
C ALA A 73 -3.89 -12.93 -2.66
N ALA A 74 -4.08 -14.21 -2.51
CA ALA A 74 -3.93 -15.22 -3.56
C ALA A 74 -4.33 -16.61 -3.05
N VAL A 75 -4.75 -17.49 -3.97
CA VAL A 75 -4.96 -18.91 -3.77
C VAL A 75 -4.04 -19.68 -4.71
N HIS A 76 -3.38 -20.70 -4.21
CA HIS A 76 -2.52 -21.56 -5.01
C HIS A 76 -3.33 -22.52 -5.90
N ALA A 77 -2.67 -23.08 -6.90
CA ALA A 77 -3.32 -24.01 -7.85
C ALA A 77 -3.86 -25.30 -7.20
N ASP A 78 -3.36 -25.64 -6.02
CA ASP A 78 -3.85 -26.76 -5.19
C ASP A 78 -5.10 -26.42 -4.36
N GLY A 79 -5.61 -25.19 -4.48
CA GLY A 79 -6.79 -24.71 -3.77
C GLY A 79 -6.52 -24.27 -2.33
N GLN A 80 -5.25 -24.14 -1.92
CA GLN A 80 -4.89 -23.65 -0.61
C GLN A 80 -4.67 -22.14 -0.63
N PRO A 81 -4.97 -21.40 0.46
CA PRO A 81 -4.63 -19.98 0.57
C PRO A 81 -3.11 -19.79 0.55
N SER A 82 -2.64 -18.73 -0.06
CA SER A 82 -1.24 -18.33 0.06
C SER A 82 -0.88 -18.03 1.52
N PRO A 83 0.40 -18.09 1.92
CA PRO A 83 0.80 -17.76 3.29
C PRO A 83 0.32 -16.38 3.76
N TRP A 84 0.33 -15.39 2.87
CA TRP A 84 -0.20 -14.05 3.15
C TRP A 84 -1.71 -14.04 3.40
N LEU A 85 -2.45 -14.85 2.65
CA LEU A 85 -3.90 -14.98 2.83
C LEU A 85 -4.19 -15.75 4.12
N ALA A 86 -3.48 -16.84 4.39
CA ALA A 86 -3.63 -17.62 5.61
C ALA A 86 -3.42 -16.76 6.87
N HIS A 87 -2.34 -15.97 6.93
CA HIS A 87 -2.11 -15.06 8.07
C HIS A 87 -3.22 -14.04 8.30
N ARG A 88 -3.84 -13.54 7.22
CA ARG A 88 -5.01 -12.64 7.35
C ARG A 88 -6.23 -13.37 7.91
N LEU A 89 -6.45 -14.60 7.47
CA LEU A 89 -7.56 -15.44 7.94
C LEU A 89 -7.36 -15.84 9.40
N ASP A 90 -6.15 -16.22 9.79
CA ASP A 90 -5.81 -16.54 11.19
C ASP A 90 -6.07 -15.32 12.10
N ALA A 91 -5.60 -14.13 11.71
CA ALA A 91 -5.84 -12.91 12.47
C ALA A 91 -7.35 -12.60 12.61
N ALA A 92 -8.14 -12.83 11.56
CA ALA A 92 -9.58 -12.63 11.62
C ALA A 92 -10.27 -13.68 12.50
N ALA A 93 -9.81 -14.93 12.48
CA ALA A 93 -10.29 -15.99 13.34
C ALA A 93 -10.02 -15.67 14.83
N ASP A 94 -8.83 -15.14 15.13
CA ASP A 94 -8.47 -14.70 16.49
C ASP A 94 -9.38 -13.56 16.97
N LEU A 95 -9.68 -12.59 16.10
CA LEU A 95 -10.61 -11.51 16.42
C LEU A 95 -12.03 -12.03 16.69
N TYR A 96 -12.49 -13.01 15.93
CA TYR A 96 -13.81 -13.61 16.09
C TYR A 96 -13.89 -14.45 17.37
N THR A 97 -12.91 -15.33 17.59
CA THR A 97 -12.89 -16.22 18.75
C THR A 97 -12.71 -15.48 20.06
N SER A 98 -12.00 -14.34 20.05
CA SER A 98 -11.86 -13.45 21.20
C SER A 98 -13.09 -12.55 21.44
N GLY A 99 -14.12 -12.61 20.59
CA GLY A 99 -15.34 -11.80 20.70
C GLY A 99 -15.13 -10.32 20.38
N ARG A 100 -14.06 -9.97 19.69
CA ARG A 100 -13.76 -8.60 19.22
C ARG A 100 -14.57 -8.22 17.99
N VAL A 101 -14.98 -9.21 17.21
CA VAL A 101 -15.90 -9.03 16.08
C VAL A 101 -17.01 -10.08 16.15
N GLU A 102 -18.18 -9.74 15.63
CA GLU A 102 -19.36 -10.61 15.62
C GLU A 102 -19.46 -11.45 14.36
N ALA A 103 -18.83 -11.00 13.28
CA ALA A 103 -18.82 -11.68 11.99
C ALA A 103 -17.53 -11.40 11.20
N ILE A 104 -17.21 -12.31 10.27
CA ILE A 104 -16.11 -12.16 9.32
C ILE A 104 -16.69 -12.12 7.91
N LEU A 105 -16.42 -11.03 7.18
CA LEU A 105 -16.74 -10.90 5.78
C LEU A 105 -15.47 -11.14 4.95
N VAL A 106 -15.52 -12.07 4.02
CA VAL A 106 -14.42 -12.36 3.11
C VAL A 106 -14.65 -11.73 1.74
N SER A 107 -13.63 -11.08 1.19
CA SER A 107 -13.67 -10.42 -0.11
C SER A 107 -12.44 -10.80 -0.91
N GLY A 108 -12.62 -11.36 -2.11
CA GLY A 108 -11.52 -11.82 -2.96
C GLY A 108 -11.93 -11.92 -4.42
N ASP A 109 -10.98 -12.29 -5.28
CA ASP A 109 -11.21 -12.43 -6.72
C ASP A 109 -11.85 -13.77 -7.05
N ASN A 110 -12.91 -13.74 -7.87
CA ASN A 110 -13.57 -14.92 -8.44
C ASN A 110 -13.92 -14.73 -9.93
N ARG A 111 -13.25 -13.79 -10.61
CA ARG A 111 -13.56 -13.43 -12.00
C ARG A 111 -13.08 -14.45 -13.04
N ARG A 112 -12.28 -15.44 -12.64
CA ARG A 112 -11.74 -16.46 -13.54
C ARG A 112 -12.38 -17.82 -13.24
N ALA A 113 -12.72 -18.57 -14.28
CA ALA A 113 -13.18 -19.94 -14.11
C ALA A 113 -12.13 -20.80 -13.37
N GLY A 114 -12.53 -21.45 -12.30
CA GLY A 114 -11.64 -22.27 -11.48
C GLY A 114 -10.80 -21.49 -10.46
N TYR A 115 -11.01 -20.18 -10.30
CA TYR A 115 -10.35 -19.38 -9.28
C TYR A 115 -11.38 -18.61 -8.44
N ASP A 116 -11.56 -19.02 -7.19
CA ASP A 116 -12.57 -18.50 -6.27
C ASP A 116 -11.96 -18.34 -4.87
N GLU A 117 -11.34 -17.16 -4.62
CA GLU A 117 -10.76 -16.85 -3.32
C GLU A 117 -11.81 -16.85 -2.19
N PRO A 118 -12.98 -16.22 -2.32
CA PRO A 118 -13.96 -16.19 -1.23
C PRO A 118 -14.38 -17.58 -0.75
N THR A 119 -14.58 -18.52 -1.66
CA THR A 119 -14.92 -19.89 -1.28
C THR A 119 -13.78 -20.59 -0.55
N VAL A 120 -12.54 -20.39 -0.96
CA VAL A 120 -11.35 -20.92 -0.25
C VAL A 120 -11.21 -20.31 1.12
N MET A 121 -11.34 -18.98 1.24
CA MET A 121 -11.27 -18.25 2.50
C MET A 121 -12.34 -18.72 3.49
N ARG A 122 -13.58 -18.87 3.03
CA ARG A 122 -14.68 -19.42 3.84
C ARG A 122 -14.39 -20.83 4.32
N ARG A 123 -13.87 -21.70 3.46
CA ARG A 123 -13.53 -23.08 3.82
C ARG A 123 -12.43 -23.15 4.87
N TYR A 124 -11.48 -22.24 4.80
CA TYR A 124 -10.37 -22.16 5.75
C TYR A 124 -10.85 -21.76 7.16
N LEU A 125 -11.87 -20.91 7.26
CA LEU A 125 -12.41 -20.40 8.52
C LEU A 125 -13.46 -21.32 9.18
N LEU A 126 -13.95 -22.35 8.49
CA LEU A 126 -14.97 -23.29 8.97
C LEU A 126 -14.37 -24.64 9.39
#